data_33bb44b24ddcf49a51fab81950bb0092
#
_entry.id   33bb44b24ddcf49a51fab81950bb0092
#
_cell.length_a   1.000
_cell.length_b   1.000
_cell.length_c   1.000
_cell.angle_alpha   90.00
_cell.angle_beta   90.00
_cell.angle_gamma   90.00
#
_symmetry.space_group_name_H-M   'P 1'
#
loop_
_entity.id
_entity.type
_entity.pdbx_description
1 polymer ?
#
loop_
_entity_poly.entity_id
_entity_poly.type
_entity_poly.pdbx_seq_one_letter_code
_entity_poly.pdbx_strand_id
1 'polypeptide(L)'
;MASYYASVFTDLGRQTSPWGRIPREEVVGLIAEYRYLAESLASQYGCLHRNFQGDGHLFIFETADAALQFSMKLIEQWDSGNFRSTGQARSPDLPLHLGCHFGDATRLDGGDAWIGRSIDLVRRIAGEAGPAAVLVTENVLDASDVAIYEFHPGGTHTLEGDHLPQRTLYEVTSSAPEAFERNTAETYFLAGVAYIGTEKENGEEETGYYRRALELRPDYAEAHNNLGVVMHANGEEGVAAEHYRQAIKERPWYPEANYNYAVLLQSRGNLNGASDRYQEALRMRPDYVDAHYGMGNLQRALGDAGQAEHHFTEALRLRPEYAEVHNNLAILLDDIGQVERAQQHYREAVRIQPDYPEAHYNFALALENAGQSGEAEASYLRALSLRPGYPEVHNNLGILLQVKGDLGPAEAHYLEVLRLRPGEPETHYNLSLLLRVQGRESEADEHLNTAHELTPVKWFETAQNGADDSSRGMDGLTPREIEVLTLVAQGRSNQEVADELVISLRTVAHHVTKTESGNRTEAAAYANRHGLVP
;
A
#
# COMPACT_ATOMS: atom_id res chain seq x y z
N MET A 1 -10.85 37.08 13.68
CA MET A 1 -10.16 37.82 12.62
C MET A 1 -10.24 36.95 11.38
N ALA A 2 -10.54 37.52 10.22
CA ALA A 2 -10.47 36.74 8.98
C ALA A 2 -8.98 36.41 8.75
N SER A 3 -8.69 35.11 8.60
CA SER A 3 -7.35 34.66 8.23
C SER A 3 -7.30 34.50 6.70
N TYR A 4 -6.18 34.77 6.09
CA TYR A 4 -5.96 34.60 4.66
C TYR A 4 -5.37 33.22 4.41
N TYR A 5 -5.90 32.52 3.41
CA TYR A 5 -5.47 31.18 3.02
C TYR A 5 -5.42 31.06 1.50
N ALA A 6 -4.59 30.15 1.01
CA ALA A 6 -4.60 29.77 -0.40
C ALA A 6 -5.61 28.66 -0.65
N SER A 7 -6.53 28.89 -1.54
CA SER A 7 -7.52 27.92 -1.98
C SER A 7 -7.19 27.44 -3.38
N VAL A 8 -7.11 26.14 -3.59
CA VAL A 8 -6.94 25.50 -4.89
C VAL A 8 -8.21 24.71 -5.20
N PHE A 9 -8.76 24.92 -6.38
CA PHE A 9 -9.82 24.08 -6.90
C PHE A 9 -9.31 23.37 -8.15
N THR A 10 -9.56 22.08 -8.22
CA THR A 10 -9.18 21.23 -9.34
C THR A 10 -10.43 20.68 -10.00
N ASP A 11 -10.44 20.61 -11.32
CA ASP A 11 -11.53 20.06 -12.12
C ASP A 11 -10.95 19.06 -13.13
N LEU A 12 -11.46 17.83 -13.08
CA LEU A 12 -11.00 16.73 -13.94
C LEU A 12 -11.98 16.57 -15.11
N GLY A 13 -11.71 17.22 -16.21
CA GLY A 13 -12.51 17.15 -17.43
C GLY A 13 -13.77 18.02 -17.40
N ARG A 14 -13.84 19.02 -18.27
CA ARG A 14 -15.02 19.90 -18.36
C ARG A 14 -16.28 19.14 -18.77
N GLN A 15 -17.44 19.59 -18.30
CA GLN A 15 -18.78 19.06 -18.58
C GLN A 15 -19.13 18.85 -20.09
N THR A 16 -18.35 19.40 -20.99
CA THR A 16 -18.58 19.34 -22.45
C THR A 16 -17.65 18.36 -23.17
N SER A 17 -16.80 17.61 -22.48
CA SER A 17 -15.73 16.80 -23.06
C SER A 17 -15.75 15.36 -22.56
N PRO A 18 -14.79 14.58 -22.87
CA PRO A 18 -14.70 13.20 -23.35
C PRO A 18 -15.35 12.12 -22.49
N TRP A 19 -15.97 12.42 -21.32
CA TRP A 19 -16.66 11.43 -20.48
C TRP A 19 -17.62 10.51 -21.25
N GLY A 20 -18.22 11.01 -22.33
CA GLY A 20 -19.09 10.22 -23.20
C GLY A 20 -18.34 9.26 -24.13
N ARG A 21 -17.01 9.34 -24.18
CA ARG A 21 -16.15 8.48 -25.05
C ARG A 21 -15.39 7.43 -24.26
N ILE A 22 -15.35 7.55 -22.94
CA ILE A 22 -14.64 6.64 -22.03
C ILE A 22 -15.67 5.71 -21.36
N PRO A 23 -15.43 4.40 -21.30
CA PRO A 23 -16.29 3.48 -20.56
C PRO A 23 -16.47 3.92 -19.10
N ARG A 24 -17.68 3.80 -18.58
CA ARG A 24 -18.03 4.28 -17.23
C ARG A 24 -17.16 3.68 -16.13
N GLU A 25 -16.75 2.43 -16.29
CA GLU A 25 -15.86 1.71 -15.35
C GLU A 25 -14.46 2.32 -15.34
N GLU A 26 -13.93 2.69 -16.49
CA GLU A 26 -12.63 3.36 -16.62
C GLU A 26 -12.65 4.78 -16.02
N VAL A 27 -13.77 5.49 -16.19
CA VAL A 27 -13.96 6.82 -15.55
C VAL A 27 -13.87 6.73 -14.03
N VAL A 28 -14.50 5.73 -13.42
CA VAL A 28 -14.46 5.55 -11.96
C VAL A 28 -13.04 5.26 -11.48
N GLY A 29 -12.31 4.42 -12.20
CA GLY A 29 -10.91 4.12 -11.92
C GLY A 29 -10.03 5.38 -12.00
N LEU A 30 -10.17 6.18 -13.06
CA LEU A 30 -9.41 7.43 -13.24
C LEU A 30 -9.68 8.46 -12.14
N ILE A 31 -10.94 8.59 -11.71
CA ILE A 31 -11.29 9.50 -10.60
C ILE A 31 -10.64 9.01 -9.29
N ALA A 32 -10.62 7.70 -9.05
CA ALA A 32 -10.01 7.13 -7.85
C ALA A 32 -8.48 7.32 -7.84
N GLU A 33 -7.80 7.09 -8.98
CA GLU A 33 -6.36 7.34 -9.16
C GLU A 33 -6.03 8.83 -8.95
N TYR A 34 -6.79 9.71 -9.59
CA TYR A 34 -6.63 11.15 -9.41
C TYR A 34 -6.79 11.57 -7.94
N ARG A 35 -7.84 11.08 -7.28
CA ARG A 35 -8.11 11.37 -5.88
C ARG A 35 -6.95 10.94 -4.99
N TYR A 36 -6.44 9.73 -5.19
CA TYR A 36 -5.29 9.22 -4.43
C TYR A 36 -4.05 10.09 -4.62
N LEU A 37 -3.71 10.43 -5.87
CA LEU A 37 -2.58 11.30 -6.19
C LEU A 37 -2.74 12.67 -5.53
N ALA A 38 -3.90 13.29 -5.70
CA ALA A 38 -4.17 14.62 -5.17
C ALA A 38 -4.14 14.65 -3.63
N GLU A 39 -4.67 13.60 -2.96
CA GLU A 39 -4.62 13.47 -1.51
C GLU A 39 -3.18 13.28 -1.00
N SER A 40 -2.41 12.43 -1.68
CA SER A 40 -1.00 12.19 -1.34
C SER A 40 -0.19 13.48 -1.42
N LEU A 41 -0.28 14.18 -2.53
CA LEU A 41 0.41 15.46 -2.71
C LEU A 41 -0.09 16.54 -1.75
N ALA A 42 -1.40 16.68 -1.57
CA ALA A 42 -1.97 17.66 -0.64
C ALA A 42 -1.41 17.49 0.79
N SER A 43 -1.24 16.24 1.22
CA SER A 43 -0.64 15.93 2.52
C SER A 43 0.82 16.36 2.61
N GLN A 44 1.60 16.13 1.54
CA GLN A 44 3.02 16.50 1.46
C GLN A 44 3.23 18.01 1.52
N TYR A 45 2.33 18.77 0.87
CA TYR A 45 2.39 20.23 0.83
C TYR A 45 1.62 20.93 1.97
N GLY A 46 1.29 20.21 3.05
CA GLY A 46 0.69 20.82 4.23
C GLY A 46 -0.74 21.30 4.04
N CYS A 47 -1.53 20.61 3.25
CA CYS A 47 -2.95 20.95 3.04
C CYS A 47 -3.72 20.93 4.37
N LEU A 48 -4.40 22.05 4.68
CA LEU A 48 -5.18 22.22 5.90
C LEU A 48 -6.56 21.61 5.81
N HIS A 49 -7.13 21.59 4.60
CA HIS A 49 -8.47 21.06 4.33
C HIS A 49 -8.59 20.60 2.88
N ARG A 50 -9.35 19.53 2.68
CA ARG A 50 -9.72 19.02 1.37
C ARG A 50 -11.18 18.57 1.37
N ASN A 51 -11.85 18.83 0.26
CA ASN A 51 -13.24 18.44 0.05
C ASN A 51 -13.42 17.97 -1.40
N PHE A 52 -13.81 16.70 -1.57
CA PHE A 52 -14.05 16.07 -2.86
C PHE A 52 -15.53 16.14 -3.20
N GLN A 53 -15.89 16.79 -4.29
CA GLN A 53 -17.26 16.99 -4.76
C GLN A 53 -17.37 16.55 -6.23
N GLY A 54 -17.65 15.29 -6.47
CA GLY A 54 -17.75 14.74 -7.83
C GLY A 54 -16.39 14.72 -8.55
N ASP A 55 -16.30 15.47 -9.63
CA ASP A 55 -15.11 15.68 -10.47
C ASP A 55 -14.28 16.92 -10.05
N GLY A 56 -14.82 17.74 -9.15
CA GLY A 56 -14.16 18.93 -8.64
C GLY A 56 -13.72 18.80 -7.17
N HIS A 57 -12.52 19.30 -6.85
CA HIS A 57 -11.93 19.12 -5.52
C HIS A 57 -11.33 20.41 -5.01
N LEU A 58 -11.64 20.74 -3.76
CA LEU A 58 -11.14 21.92 -3.05
C LEU A 58 -10.03 21.53 -2.09
N PHE A 59 -8.92 22.27 -2.15
CA PHE A 59 -7.81 22.18 -1.21
C PHE A 59 -7.52 23.56 -0.61
N ILE A 60 -7.20 23.61 0.68
CA ILE A 60 -6.85 24.84 1.38
C ILE A 60 -5.47 24.69 2.02
N PHE A 61 -4.60 25.65 1.75
CA PHE A 61 -3.23 25.74 2.25
C PHE A 61 -3.04 27.03 3.05
N GLU A 62 -2.05 27.04 3.93
CA GLU A 62 -1.71 28.22 4.72
C GLU A 62 -1.10 29.32 3.85
N THR A 63 -0.31 28.94 2.84
CA THR A 63 0.42 29.89 1.98
C THR A 63 0.11 29.71 0.49
N ALA A 64 0.35 30.79 -0.28
CA ALA A 64 0.23 30.75 -1.73
C ALA A 64 1.27 29.83 -2.36
N ASP A 65 2.50 29.81 -1.82
CA ASP A 65 3.59 28.99 -2.34
C ASP A 65 3.28 27.49 -2.21
N ALA A 66 2.79 27.05 -1.05
CA ALA A 66 2.38 25.65 -0.85
C ALA A 66 1.28 25.24 -1.84
N ALA A 67 0.30 26.11 -2.06
CA ALA A 67 -0.79 25.89 -3.03
C ALA A 67 -0.29 25.80 -4.47
N LEU A 68 0.67 26.66 -4.87
CA LEU A 68 1.26 26.66 -6.20
C LEU A 68 2.13 25.42 -6.43
N GLN A 69 2.99 25.06 -5.48
CA GLN A 69 3.83 23.86 -5.56
C GLN A 69 2.97 22.60 -5.68
N PHE A 70 1.96 22.48 -4.85
CA PHE A 70 0.97 21.40 -4.96
C PHE A 70 0.34 21.35 -6.36
N SER A 71 -0.12 22.50 -6.86
CA SER A 71 -0.81 22.58 -8.15
C SER A 71 0.08 22.19 -9.32
N MET A 72 1.32 22.68 -9.33
CA MET A 72 2.32 22.38 -10.36
C MET A 72 2.72 20.90 -10.34
N LYS A 73 2.97 20.35 -9.14
CA LYS A 73 3.34 18.93 -8.99
C LYS A 73 2.20 17.98 -9.34
N LEU A 74 0.96 18.36 -9.01
CA LEU A 74 -0.22 17.59 -9.37
C LEU A 74 -0.39 17.49 -10.89
N ILE A 75 -0.23 18.60 -11.62
CA ILE A 75 -0.26 18.59 -13.09
C ILE A 75 0.89 17.74 -13.64
N GLU A 76 2.12 17.96 -13.19
CA GLU A 76 3.28 17.21 -13.64
C GLU A 76 3.09 15.70 -13.52
N GLN A 77 2.68 15.24 -12.34
CA GLN A 77 2.49 13.81 -12.10
C GLN A 77 1.26 13.25 -12.82
N TRP A 78 0.17 14.01 -12.87
CA TRP A 78 -1.01 13.62 -13.62
C TRP A 78 -0.71 13.48 -15.11
N ASP A 79 0.03 14.42 -15.68
CA ASP A 79 0.38 14.43 -17.10
C ASP A 79 1.44 13.38 -17.47
N SER A 80 2.42 13.13 -16.62
CA SER A 80 3.42 12.08 -16.84
C SER A 80 2.87 10.66 -16.72
N GLY A 81 1.78 10.46 -15.97
CA GLY A 81 1.24 9.14 -15.63
C GLY A 81 2.14 8.31 -14.70
N ASN A 82 3.18 8.91 -14.11
CA ASN A 82 4.19 8.23 -13.28
C ASN A 82 3.65 7.64 -11.96
N PHE A 83 2.42 7.97 -11.57
CA PHE A 83 1.77 7.50 -10.34
C PHE A 83 0.98 6.19 -10.54
N ARG A 84 0.89 5.64 -11.77
CA ARG A 84 0.08 4.46 -12.08
C ARG A 84 0.81 3.17 -11.72
N SER A 85 0.18 2.37 -10.89
CA SER A 85 0.64 1.02 -10.57
C SER A 85 0.51 0.03 -11.74
N THR A 86 -0.29 0.35 -12.76
CA THR A 86 -0.69 -0.59 -13.82
C THR A 86 0.14 -0.51 -15.11
N GLY A 87 1.06 0.45 -15.25
CA GLY A 87 1.88 0.60 -16.47
C GLY A 87 1.10 0.83 -17.78
N GLN A 88 -0.21 1.02 -17.71
CA GLN A 88 -1.03 1.29 -18.90
C GLN A 88 -0.84 2.73 -19.37
N ALA A 89 -0.67 2.88 -20.69
CA ALA A 89 -0.61 4.18 -21.32
C ALA A 89 -1.89 4.99 -21.01
N ARG A 90 -1.71 6.24 -20.63
CA ARG A 90 -2.75 7.21 -20.33
C ARG A 90 -3.78 7.30 -21.45
N SER A 91 -5.06 7.42 -21.10
CA SER A 91 -6.04 8.04 -22.01
C SER A 91 -5.70 9.54 -22.09
N PRO A 92 -5.31 10.08 -23.25
CA PRO A 92 -4.89 11.48 -23.37
C PRO A 92 -6.03 12.49 -23.16
N ASP A 93 -7.21 12.02 -22.78
CA ASP A 93 -8.47 12.74 -22.95
C ASP A 93 -9.07 13.31 -21.65
N LEU A 94 -8.40 13.24 -20.51
CA LEU A 94 -8.85 13.86 -19.26
C LEU A 94 -7.88 14.93 -18.76
N PRO A 95 -7.97 16.15 -19.29
CA PRO A 95 -7.13 17.25 -18.82
C PRO A 95 -7.51 17.67 -17.41
N LEU A 96 -6.53 18.02 -16.63
CA LEU A 96 -6.69 18.61 -15.30
C LEU A 96 -6.67 20.12 -15.43
N HIS A 97 -7.67 20.79 -14.83
CA HIS A 97 -7.82 22.25 -14.79
C HIS A 97 -7.69 22.71 -13.35
N LEU A 98 -6.83 23.70 -13.08
CA LEU A 98 -6.63 24.22 -11.73
C LEU A 98 -6.82 25.73 -11.65
N GLY A 99 -7.54 26.14 -10.59
CA GLY A 99 -7.60 27.55 -10.17
C GLY A 99 -6.99 27.69 -8.79
N CYS A 100 -6.23 28.77 -8.57
CA CYS A 100 -5.69 29.11 -7.26
C CYS A 100 -6.03 30.55 -6.90
N HIS A 101 -6.42 30.79 -5.64
CA HIS A 101 -6.69 32.12 -5.11
C HIS A 101 -6.22 32.23 -3.67
N PHE A 102 -5.59 33.36 -3.33
CA PHE A 102 -5.21 33.69 -1.95
C PHE A 102 -6.12 34.79 -1.41
N GLY A 103 -6.86 34.49 -0.34
CA GLY A 103 -7.84 35.42 0.21
C GLY A 103 -8.50 34.92 1.49
N ASP A 104 -9.57 35.60 1.88
CA ASP A 104 -10.29 35.30 3.11
C ASP A 104 -11.02 33.97 3.04
N ALA A 105 -10.69 33.09 3.97
CA ALA A 105 -11.43 31.86 4.24
C ALA A 105 -11.57 31.68 5.76
N THR A 106 -12.67 31.11 6.19
CA THR A 106 -12.96 30.92 7.61
C THR A 106 -13.38 29.47 7.85
N ARG A 107 -12.69 28.82 8.78
CA ARG A 107 -13.09 27.51 9.27
C ARG A 107 -14.27 27.66 10.22
N LEU A 108 -15.33 26.89 10.03
CA LEU A 108 -16.48 26.87 10.93
C LEU A 108 -16.13 26.09 12.20
N ASP A 109 -16.52 26.66 13.37
CA ASP A 109 -16.26 26.05 14.67
C ASP A 109 -16.84 24.63 14.78
N GLY A 110 -15.97 23.68 15.13
CA GLY A 110 -16.35 22.29 15.39
C GLY A 110 -16.52 21.37 14.19
N GLY A 111 -16.15 21.80 12.97
CA GLY A 111 -16.29 20.98 11.76
C GLY A 111 -15.17 21.18 10.74
N ASP A 112 -15.19 20.34 9.70
CA ASP A 112 -14.30 20.42 8.54
C ASP A 112 -14.83 21.36 7.44
N ALA A 113 -15.84 22.18 7.75
CA ALA A 113 -16.41 23.09 6.79
C ALA A 113 -15.65 24.43 6.76
N TRP A 114 -15.35 24.88 5.55
CA TRP A 114 -14.76 26.17 5.27
C TRP A 114 -15.71 27.02 4.45
N ILE A 115 -15.79 28.29 4.77
CA ILE A 115 -16.63 29.26 4.06
C ILE A 115 -15.82 30.52 3.73
N GLY A 116 -16.15 31.17 2.64
CA GLY A 116 -15.57 32.43 2.23
C GLY A 116 -15.78 32.69 0.74
N ARG A 117 -15.72 33.96 0.35
CA ARG A 117 -15.83 34.35 -1.07
C ARG A 117 -14.70 33.77 -1.91
N SER A 118 -13.55 33.55 -1.30
CA SER A 118 -12.38 32.95 -1.93
C SER A 118 -12.64 31.53 -2.45
N ILE A 119 -13.46 30.74 -1.74
CA ILE A 119 -13.79 29.37 -2.13
C ILE A 119 -14.69 29.33 -3.37
N ASP A 120 -15.67 30.21 -3.47
CA ASP A 120 -16.53 30.31 -4.67
C ASP A 120 -15.75 30.85 -5.86
N LEU A 121 -14.84 31.79 -5.61
CA LEU A 121 -14.01 32.39 -6.63
C LEU A 121 -13.03 31.39 -7.26
N VAL A 122 -12.35 30.57 -6.46
CA VAL A 122 -11.36 29.62 -6.96
C VAL A 122 -11.96 28.55 -7.88
N ARG A 123 -13.19 28.13 -7.62
CA ARG A 123 -13.92 27.21 -8.50
C ARG A 123 -14.16 27.80 -9.89
N ARG A 124 -14.51 29.08 -9.95
CA ARG A 124 -14.74 29.80 -11.22
C ARG A 124 -13.42 30.00 -11.99
N ILE A 125 -12.32 30.26 -11.28
CA ILE A 125 -10.99 30.38 -11.89
C ILE A 125 -10.60 29.05 -12.53
N ALA A 126 -10.79 27.92 -11.86
CA ALA A 126 -10.52 26.61 -12.44
C ALA A 126 -11.37 26.34 -13.70
N GLY A 127 -12.62 26.82 -13.71
CA GLY A 127 -13.47 26.79 -14.90
C GLY A 127 -12.94 27.55 -16.11
N GLU A 128 -12.09 28.55 -15.94
CA GLU A 128 -11.45 29.29 -17.02
C GLU A 128 -10.08 28.71 -17.44
N ALA A 129 -9.47 27.84 -16.60
CA ALA A 129 -8.15 27.27 -16.87
C ALA A 129 -8.15 26.42 -18.15
N GLY A 130 -7.07 26.49 -18.90
CA GLY A 130 -6.80 25.58 -20.01
C GLY A 130 -6.42 24.17 -19.54
N PRO A 131 -6.29 23.21 -20.46
CA PRO A 131 -5.82 21.86 -20.14
C PRO A 131 -4.39 21.91 -19.57
N ALA A 132 -4.16 21.23 -18.44
CA ALA A 132 -2.88 21.19 -17.76
C ALA A 132 -2.31 22.57 -17.40
N ALA A 133 -3.19 23.52 -17.05
CA ALA A 133 -2.82 24.88 -16.67
C ALA A 133 -3.26 25.21 -15.25
N VAL A 134 -2.46 26.00 -14.54
CA VAL A 134 -2.81 26.63 -13.26
C VAL A 134 -3.11 28.10 -13.51
N LEU A 135 -4.35 28.51 -13.32
CA LEU A 135 -4.74 29.91 -13.34
C LEU A 135 -4.83 30.49 -11.93
N VAL A 136 -4.28 31.67 -11.75
CA VAL A 136 -4.25 32.33 -10.45
C VAL A 136 -4.72 33.80 -10.55
N THR A 137 -5.14 34.34 -9.41
CA THR A 137 -5.43 35.76 -9.29
C THR A 137 -4.18 36.55 -8.91
N GLU A 138 -4.24 37.88 -9.09
CA GLU A 138 -3.21 38.83 -8.67
C GLU A 138 -2.84 38.67 -7.17
N ASN A 139 -3.79 38.34 -6.32
CA ASN A 139 -3.53 38.09 -4.89
C ASN A 139 -2.57 36.93 -4.63
N VAL A 140 -2.57 35.90 -5.48
CA VAL A 140 -1.61 34.78 -5.40
C VAL A 140 -0.23 35.28 -5.81
N LEU A 141 -0.15 36.06 -6.88
CA LEU A 141 1.09 36.65 -7.36
C LEU A 141 1.72 37.54 -6.30
N ASP A 142 0.94 38.39 -5.62
CA ASP A 142 1.42 39.27 -4.55
C ASP A 142 1.85 38.50 -3.28
N ALA A 143 1.25 37.33 -3.03
CA ALA A 143 1.50 36.52 -1.84
C ALA A 143 2.53 35.39 -2.03
N SER A 144 2.95 35.12 -3.28
CA SER A 144 3.89 34.07 -3.63
C SER A 144 5.30 34.61 -3.83
N ASP A 145 6.29 33.71 -3.83
CA ASP A 145 7.67 34.07 -4.19
C ASP A 145 7.84 34.16 -5.72
N VAL A 146 7.71 35.36 -6.25
CA VAL A 146 7.84 35.65 -7.69
C VAL A 146 9.20 35.25 -8.28
N ALA A 147 10.21 34.93 -7.47
CA ALA A 147 11.49 34.44 -7.94
C ALA A 147 11.46 32.97 -8.37
N ILE A 148 10.45 32.22 -7.92
CA ILE A 148 10.27 30.77 -8.17
C ILE A 148 9.33 30.52 -9.35
N TYR A 149 8.41 31.46 -9.61
CA TYR A 149 7.33 31.29 -10.59
C TYR A 149 7.40 32.32 -11.69
N GLU A 150 7.06 31.91 -12.91
CA GLU A 150 6.79 32.84 -14.01
C GLU A 150 5.27 32.95 -14.16
N PHE A 151 4.78 34.21 -14.11
CA PHE A 151 3.37 34.53 -14.25
C PHE A 151 3.13 35.17 -15.61
N HIS A 152 2.38 34.48 -16.46
CA HIS A 152 2.01 34.93 -17.78
C HIS A 152 0.57 35.46 -17.77
N PRO A 153 0.29 36.66 -18.28
CA PRO A 153 -1.08 37.18 -18.36
C PRO A 153 -1.97 36.21 -19.16
N GLY A 154 -2.93 35.55 -18.47
CA GLY A 154 -3.91 34.65 -19.07
C GLY A 154 -5.12 35.38 -19.68
N GLY A 155 -5.13 36.70 -19.60
CA GLY A 155 -6.22 37.53 -20.10
C GLY A 155 -7.12 38.12 -19.01
N THR A 156 -8.07 38.92 -19.43
CA THR A 156 -9.08 39.53 -18.56
C THR A 156 -10.37 38.74 -18.67
N HIS A 157 -10.83 38.15 -17.58
CA HIS A 157 -11.98 37.26 -17.53
C HIS A 157 -13.13 37.90 -16.74
N THR A 158 -14.35 37.71 -17.24
CA THR A 158 -15.59 37.95 -16.49
C THR A 158 -16.07 36.61 -15.96
N LEU A 159 -15.86 36.36 -14.68
CA LEU A 159 -16.23 35.08 -14.05
C LEU A 159 -17.74 35.00 -13.89
N GLU A 160 -18.36 33.89 -14.32
CA GLU A 160 -19.83 33.71 -14.27
C GLU A 160 -20.37 33.90 -12.85
N GLY A 161 -21.47 34.69 -12.74
CA GLY A 161 -22.15 34.97 -11.48
C GLY A 161 -21.43 35.93 -10.54
N ASP A 162 -20.35 36.55 -10.96
CA ASP A 162 -19.67 37.61 -10.21
C ASP A 162 -20.18 38.97 -10.69
N HIS A 163 -20.68 39.79 -9.78
CA HIS A 163 -21.03 41.18 -10.06
C HIS A 163 -19.82 42.11 -9.90
N LEU A 164 -18.64 41.55 -9.71
CA LEU A 164 -17.40 42.26 -9.56
C LEU A 164 -16.79 42.61 -10.94
N PRO A 165 -15.92 43.63 -11.00
CA PRO A 165 -15.26 44.02 -12.25
C PRO A 165 -14.41 42.86 -12.82
N GLN A 166 -14.17 42.92 -14.13
CA GLN A 166 -13.26 41.98 -14.82
C GLN A 166 -11.97 41.81 -14.06
N ARG A 167 -11.48 40.55 -13.97
CA ARG A 167 -10.24 40.21 -13.29
C ARG A 167 -9.20 39.75 -14.28
N THR A 168 -7.98 40.19 -14.08
CA THR A 168 -6.83 39.62 -14.78
C THR A 168 -6.46 38.30 -14.08
N LEU A 169 -6.40 37.23 -14.86
CA LEU A 169 -5.88 35.94 -14.41
C LEU A 169 -4.48 35.74 -15.01
N TYR A 170 -3.67 35.00 -14.31
CA TYR A 170 -2.29 34.67 -14.72
C TYR A 170 -2.14 33.17 -14.79
N GLU A 171 -1.53 32.68 -15.87
CA GLU A 171 -1.07 31.32 -15.98
C GLU A 171 0.31 31.21 -15.33
N VAL A 172 0.51 30.16 -14.52
CA VAL A 172 1.76 29.96 -13.77
C VAL A 172 2.56 28.84 -14.40
N THR A 173 3.85 29.11 -14.62
CA THR A 173 4.85 28.11 -14.96
C THR A 173 5.98 28.16 -13.94
N SER A 174 6.65 27.03 -13.67
CA SER A 174 7.81 27.06 -12.78
C SER A 174 9.02 27.58 -13.54
N SER A 175 9.63 28.65 -13.08
CA SER A 175 11.01 28.95 -13.41
C SER A 175 11.91 27.94 -12.70
N ALA A 176 12.98 27.50 -13.37
CA ALA A 176 13.87 26.42 -12.91
C ALA A 176 14.29 26.53 -11.42
N PRO A 177 14.66 25.40 -10.77
CA PRO A 177 14.80 25.25 -9.32
C PRO A 177 15.95 26.05 -8.66
N GLU A 178 16.54 27.03 -9.32
CA GLU A 178 17.75 27.76 -8.85
C GLU A 178 17.47 29.00 -7.97
N ALA A 179 16.20 29.37 -7.74
CA ALA A 179 15.88 30.65 -7.09
C ALA A 179 15.38 30.54 -5.64
N PHE A 180 15.96 29.68 -4.83
CA PHE A 180 15.68 29.65 -3.37
C PHE A 180 16.52 30.75 -2.65
N GLU A 181 16.27 32.03 -2.93
CA GLU A 181 17.00 33.14 -2.26
C GLU A 181 16.37 33.59 -0.94
N ARG A 182 15.15 33.18 -0.60
CA ARG A 182 14.52 33.53 0.67
C ARG A 182 14.81 32.49 1.76
N ASN A 183 15.52 32.94 2.80
CA ASN A 183 15.89 32.16 3.97
C ASN A 183 14.69 32.02 4.95
N THR A 184 13.57 31.44 4.51
CA THR A 184 12.38 31.21 5.33
C THR A 184 12.17 29.72 5.61
N ALA A 185 11.50 29.39 6.70
CA ALA A 185 11.16 28.01 7.04
C ALA A 185 10.34 27.33 5.94
N GLU A 186 9.42 28.06 5.32
CA GLU A 186 8.58 27.60 4.22
C GLU A 186 9.42 27.24 2.99
N THR A 187 10.36 28.13 2.60
CA THR A 187 11.25 27.89 1.46
C THR A 187 12.07 26.62 1.64
N TYR A 188 12.62 26.39 2.83
CA TYR A 188 13.37 25.17 3.11
C TYR A 188 12.46 23.93 3.16
N PHE A 189 11.26 24.05 3.73
CA PHE A 189 10.29 22.96 3.71
C PHE A 189 9.94 22.54 2.26
N LEU A 190 9.58 23.49 1.41
CA LEU A 190 9.27 23.23 0.00
C LEU A 190 10.46 22.66 -0.79
N ALA A 191 11.68 23.13 -0.47
CA ALA A 191 12.89 22.54 -1.04
C ALA A 191 13.05 21.06 -0.68
N GLY A 192 12.77 20.68 0.57
CA GLY A 192 12.75 19.27 0.99
C GLY A 192 11.68 18.47 0.24
N VAL A 193 10.46 18.99 0.17
CA VAL A 193 9.34 18.33 -0.54
C VAL A 193 9.67 18.09 -2.03
N ALA A 194 10.46 18.93 -2.67
CA ALA A 194 10.85 18.76 -4.06
C ALA A 194 11.68 17.49 -4.34
N TYR A 195 12.26 16.86 -3.31
CA TYR A 195 12.99 15.59 -3.44
C TYR A 195 12.08 14.35 -3.44
N ILE A 196 10.85 14.48 -2.97
CA ILE A 196 9.90 13.36 -2.92
C ILE A 196 9.63 12.83 -4.34
N GLY A 197 9.75 11.52 -4.54
CA GLY A 197 9.60 10.85 -5.83
C GLY A 197 10.80 10.99 -6.77
N THR A 198 11.95 11.49 -6.28
CA THR A 198 13.21 11.56 -7.03
C THR A 198 14.18 10.45 -6.60
N GLU A 199 15.27 10.23 -7.35
CA GLU A 199 16.33 9.29 -6.96
C GLU A 199 17.06 9.69 -5.67
N LYS A 200 16.89 10.95 -5.21
CA LYS A 200 17.51 11.49 -3.99
C LYS A 200 16.54 11.56 -2.80
N GLU A 201 15.35 11.03 -2.94
CA GLU A 201 14.39 10.95 -1.85
C GLU A 201 14.98 10.21 -0.64
N ASN A 202 14.67 10.68 0.55
CA ASN A 202 15.22 10.22 1.83
C ASN A 202 16.74 10.43 2.01
N GLY A 203 17.36 11.28 1.18
CA GLY A 203 18.78 11.60 1.23
C GLY A 203 19.15 12.68 2.26
N GLU A 204 20.47 12.93 2.37
CA GLU A 204 21.02 13.96 3.27
C GLU A 204 20.55 15.38 2.89
N GLU A 205 20.37 15.65 1.61
CA GLU A 205 19.95 16.97 1.10
C GLU A 205 18.51 17.26 1.55
N GLU A 206 17.58 16.34 1.34
CA GLU A 206 16.20 16.44 1.78
C GLU A 206 16.12 16.62 3.30
N THR A 207 16.82 15.77 4.04
CA THR A 207 16.96 15.87 5.49
C THR A 207 17.47 17.24 5.93
N GLY A 208 18.49 17.76 5.24
CA GLY A 208 19.09 19.06 5.51
C GLY A 208 18.07 20.20 5.37
N TYR A 209 17.25 20.15 4.35
CA TYR A 209 16.21 21.15 4.12
C TYR A 209 15.13 21.15 5.21
N TYR A 210 14.61 19.99 5.60
CA TYR A 210 13.63 19.93 6.69
C TYR A 210 14.23 20.37 8.03
N ARG A 211 15.48 20.00 8.34
CA ARG A 211 16.18 20.49 9.54
C ARG A 211 16.32 22.00 9.52
N ARG A 212 16.68 22.58 8.37
CA ARG A 212 16.81 24.03 8.26
C ARG A 212 15.46 24.74 8.41
N ALA A 213 14.38 24.17 7.87
CA ALA A 213 13.03 24.66 8.09
C ALA A 213 12.69 24.70 9.60
N LEU A 214 13.02 23.62 10.33
CA LEU A 214 12.77 23.50 11.77
C LEU A 214 13.68 24.39 12.65
N GLU A 215 14.89 24.70 12.20
CA GLU A 215 15.74 25.71 12.88
C GLU A 215 15.10 27.11 12.85
N LEU A 216 14.42 27.45 11.76
CA LEU A 216 13.76 28.74 11.59
C LEU A 216 12.35 28.76 12.20
N ARG A 217 11.63 27.63 12.15
CA ARG A 217 10.28 27.46 12.71
C ARG A 217 10.17 26.12 13.45
N PRO A 218 10.54 26.07 14.74
CA PRO A 218 10.58 24.82 15.52
C PRO A 218 9.21 24.15 15.74
N ASP A 219 8.10 24.85 15.54
CA ASP A 219 6.73 24.38 15.65
C ASP A 219 6.10 23.98 14.28
N TYR A 220 6.94 23.79 13.23
CA TYR A 220 6.47 23.45 11.89
C TYR A 220 6.07 21.99 11.80
N ALA A 221 4.78 21.70 12.05
CA ALA A 221 4.24 20.35 12.14
C ALA A 221 4.48 19.51 10.87
N GLU A 222 4.34 20.11 9.67
CA GLU A 222 4.55 19.43 8.40
C GLU A 222 6.02 19.05 8.20
N ALA A 223 6.93 19.94 8.55
CA ALA A 223 8.37 19.67 8.47
C ALA A 223 8.77 18.55 9.45
N HIS A 224 8.19 18.54 10.65
CA HIS A 224 8.37 17.43 11.59
C HIS A 224 7.82 16.12 11.03
N ASN A 225 6.61 16.10 10.46
CA ASN A 225 6.06 14.89 9.86
C ASN A 225 6.96 14.34 8.74
N ASN A 226 7.36 15.20 7.80
CA ASN A 226 8.15 14.78 6.64
C ASN A 226 9.57 14.33 7.07
N LEU A 227 10.20 15.05 8.00
CA LEU A 227 11.47 14.60 8.58
C LEU A 227 11.33 13.26 9.29
N GLY A 228 10.20 13.03 9.99
CA GLY A 228 9.87 11.74 10.57
C GLY A 228 9.79 10.62 9.53
N VAL A 229 9.20 10.87 8.35
CA VAL A 229 9.14 9.92 7.23
C VAL A 229 10.54 9.58 6.73
N VAL A 230 11.37 10.59 6.49
CA VAL A 230 12.77 10.39 6.04
C VAL A 230 13.58 9.60 7.09
N MET A 231 13.46 9.94 8.37
CA MET A 231 14.17 9.21 9.43
C MET A 231 13.70 7.75 9.56
N HIS A 232 12.41 7.50 9.37
CA HIS A 232 11.88 6.14 9.36
C HIS A 232 12.42 5.32 8.18
N ALA A 233 12.43 5.88 6.97
CA ALA A 233 12.98 5.24 5.79
C ALA A 233 14.48 4.91 5.95
N ASN A 234 15.22 5.76 6.65
CA ASN A 234 16.65 5.57 6.95
C ASN A 234 16.92 4.63 8.15
N GLY A 235 15.88 4.06 8.77
CA GLY A 235 16.01 3.18 9.93
C GLY A 235 16.24 3.89 11.26
N GLU A 236 16.20 5.23 11.31
CA GLU A 236 16.36 6.04 12.52
C GLU A 236 15.04 6.15 13.31
N GLU A 237 14.44 4.99 13.63
CA GLU A 237 13.08 4.87 14.17
C GLU A 237 12.84 5.69 15.45
N GLY A 238 13.86 5.81 16.33
CA GLY A 238 13.76 6.60 17.55
C GLY A 238 13.58 8.09 17.27
N VAL A 239 14.32 8.60 16.28
CA VAL A 239 14.25 10.00 15.83
C VAL A 239 12.93 10.26 15.12
N ALA A 240 12.52 9.32 14.24
CA ALA A 240 11.24 9.39 13.56
C ALA A 240 10.06 9.50 14.52
N ALA A 241 10.04 8.66 15.58
CA ALA A 241 9.00 8.70 16.60
C ALA A 241 8.92 10.06 17.33
N GLU A 242 10.07 10.69 17.60
CA GLU A 242 10.10 12.02 18.22
C GLU A 242 9.48 13.07 17.29
N HIS A 243 9.85 13.06 16.01
CA HIS A 243 9.34 13.98 15.04
C HIS A 243 7.82 13.81 14.80
N TYR A 244 7.31 12.58 14.71
CA TYR A 244 5.86 12.36 14.60
C TYR A 244 5.11 12.85 15.85
N ARG A 245 5.65 12.62 17.05
CA ARG A 245 5.05 13.13 18.29
C ARG A 245 5.02 14.66 18.32
N GLN A 246 6.10 15.30 17.85
CA GLN A 246 6.16 16.75 17.78
C GLN A 246 5.16 17.28 16.75
N ALA A 247 5.07 16.66 15.54
CA ALA A 247 4.09 17.02 14.53
C ALA A 247 2.65 16.98 15.07
N ILE A 248 2.29 15.92 15.80
CA ILE A 248 0.96 15.76 16.41
C ILE A 248 0.74 16.77 17.54
N LYS A 249 1.77 17.09 18.31
CA LYS A 249 1.69 18.08 19.39
C LYS A 249 1.44 19.48 18.83
N GLU A 250 2.18 19.89 17.81
CA GLU A 250 2.06 21.23 17.22
C GLU A 250 0.79 21.37 16.38
N ARG A 251 0.35 20.26 15.74
CA ARG A 251 -0.90 20.20 15.00
C ARG A 251 -1.73 18.99 15.44
N PRO A 252 -2.58 19.15 16.50
CA PRO A 252 -3.36 18.03 17.06
C PRO A 252 -4.33 17.37 16.07
N TRP A 253 -4.79 18.06 15.06
CA TRP A 253 -5.62 17.55 13.96
C TRP A 253 -4.77 17.29 12.73
N TYR A 254 -3.97 16.20 12.76
CA TYR A 254 -3.06 15.83 11.69
C TYR A 254 -3.16 14.30 11.40
N PRO A 255 -4.12 13.88 10.54
CA PRO A 255 -4.34 12.46 10.26
C PRO A 255 -3.11 11.78 9.66
N GLU A 256 -2.35 12.45 8.77
CA GLU A 256 -1.15 11.87 8.16
C GLU A 256 -0.06 11.59 9.19
N ALA A 257 0.19 12.49 10.11
CA ALA A 257 1.19 12.28 11.15
C ALA A 257 0.79 11.14 12.10
N ASN A 258 -0.52 11.01 12.42
CA ASN A 258 -1.01 9.87 13.20
C ASN A 258 -0.87 8.56 12.41
N TYR A 259 -1.19 8.54 11.13
CA TYR A 259 -0.99 7.39 10.25
C TYR A 259 0.49 6.97 10.18
N ASN A 260 1.39 7.89 9.87
CA ASN A 260 2.83 7.62 9.77
C ASN A 260 3.40 7.10 11.10
N TYR A 261 2.95 7.68 12.21
CA TYR A 261 3.34 7.20 13.54
C TYR A 261 2.78 5.81 13.84
N ALA A 262 1.55 5.50 13.40
CA ALA A 262 0.98 4.16 13.54
C ALA A 262 1.81 3.12 12.77
N VAL A 263 2.21 3.40 11.52
CA VAL A 263 3.07 2.53 10.71
C VAL A 263 4.40 2.25 11.44
N LEU A 264 5.04 3.29 11.98
CA LEU A 264 6.28 3.13 12.76
C LEU A 264 6.07 2.31 14.04
N LEU A 265 4.97 2.51 14.77
CA LEU A 265 4.68 1.73 15.98
C LEU A 265 4.41 0.27 15.66
N GLN A 266 3.75 -0.01 14.54
CA GLN A 266 3.47 -1.36 14.06
C GLN A 266 4.77 -2.08 13.68
N SER A 267 5.68 -1.44 12.94
CA SER A 267 6.98 -2.03 12.59
C SER A 267 7.83 -2.39 13.82
N ARG A 268 7.67 -1.63 14.92
CA ARG A 268 8.31 -1.89 16.20
C ARG A 268 7.59 -2.92 17.09
N GLY A 269 6.53 -3.53 16.61
CA GLY A 269 5.72 -4.47 17.38
C GLY A 269 4.83 -3.85 18.45
N ASN A 270 4.74 -2.52 18.54
CA ASN A 270 3.82 -1.84 19.44
C ASN A 270 2.41 -1.76 18.83
N LEU A 271 1.75 -2.93 18.77
CA LEU A 271 0.46 -3.07 18.10
C LEU A 271 -0.66 -2.25 18.73
N ASN A 272 -0.68 -2.13 20.06
CA ASN A 272 -1.68 -1.32 20.76
C ASN A 272 -1.51 0.18 20.44
N GLY A 273 -0.28 0.69 20.52
CA GLY A 273 -0.01 2.08 20.16
C GLY A 273 -0.30 2.37 18.68
N ALA A 274 -0.04 1.42 17.79
CA ALA A 274 -0.39 1.53 16.37
C ALA A 274 -1.91 1.62 16.18
N SER A 275 -2.67 0.78 16.87
CA SER A 275 -4.14 0.79 16.84
C SER A 275 -4.70 2.16 17.24
N ASP A 276 -4.23 2.70 18.36
CA ASP A 276 -4.67 4.01 18.85
C ASP A 276 -4.41 5.11 17.81
N ARG A 277 -3.24 5.10 17.17
CA ARG A 277 -2.88 6.10 16.16
C ARG A 277 -3.66 5.94 14.86
N TYR A 278 -3.88 4.73 14.36
CA TYR A 278 -4.75 4.50 13.19
C TYR A 278 -6.19 4.93 13.48
N GLN A 279 -6.74 4.61 14.65
CA GLN A 279 -8.08 5.04 15.05
C GLN A 279 -8.18 6.56 15.07
N GLU A 280 -7.17 7.24 15.61
CA GLU A 280 -7.16 8.70 15.66
C GLU A 280 -7.05 9.30 14.24
N ALA A 281 -6.24 8.73 13.35
CA ALA A 281 -6.19 9.13 11.95
C ALA A 281 -7.56 8.98 11.25
N LEU A 282 -8.24 7.83 11.45
CA LEU A 282 -9.56 7.54 10.89
C LEU A 282 -10.68 8.39 11.54
N ARG A 283 -10.57 8.72 12.83
CA ARG A 283 -11.50 9.66 13.47
C ARG A 283 -11.42 11.05 12.85
N MET A 284 -10.21 11.50 12.50
CA MET A 284 -9.97 12.79 11.85
C MET A 284 -10.38 12.77 10.39
N ARG A 285 -10.10 11.66 9.70
CA ARG A 285 -10.38 11.48 8.27
C ARG A 285 -10.96 10.08 8.03
N PRO A 286 -12.29 9.94 8.09
CA PRO A 286 -12.96 8.64 7.93
C PRO A 286 -12.79 8.01 6.53
N ASP A 287 -12.38 8.76 5.53
CA ASP A 287 -12.11 8.29 4.17
C ASP A 287 -10.61 8.13 3.86
N TYR A 288 -9.78 7.94 4.89
CA TYR A 288 -8.35 7.73 4.71
C TYR A 288 -8.05 6.28 4.32
N VAL A 289 -7.90 6.05 3.01
CA VAL A 289 -7.71 4.72 2.42
C VAL A 289 -6.54 3.97 3.04
N ASP A 290 -5.37 4.61 3.13
CA ASP A 290 -4.16 3.98 3.64
C ASP A 290 -4.25 3.66 5.14
N ALA A 291 -4.98 4.48 5.90
CA ALA A 291 -5.23 4.19 7.32
C ALA A 291 -6.20 3.01 7.51
N HIS A 292 -7.20 2.86 6.64
CA HIS A 292 -8.03 1.66 6.60
C HIS A 292 -7.19 0.43 6.22
N TYR A 293 -6.34 0.52 5.22
CA TYR A 293 -5.45 -0.57 4.84
C TYR A 293 -4.49 -0.96 5.98
N GLY A 294 -3.84 0.03 6.60
CA GLY A 294 -2.95 -0.19 7.74
C GLY A 294 -3.65 -0.84 8.93
N MET A 295 -4.86 -0.35 9.27
CA MET A 295 -5.68 -0.92 10.34
C MET A 295 -6.12 -2.35 10.00
N GLY A 296 -6.52 -2.63 8.74
CA GLY A 296 -6.87 -3.98 8.30
C GLY A 296 -5.71 -4.97 8.49
N ASN A 297 -4.49 -4.58 8.11
CA ASN A 297 -3.30 -5.39 8.33
C ASN A 297 -3.00 -5.60 9.82
N LEU A 298 -3.17 -4.56 10.64
CA LEU A 298 -2.97 -4.62 12.08
C LEU A 298 -3.99 -5.58 12.72
N GLN A 299 -5.27 -5.47 12.38
CA GLN A 299 -6.32 -6.33 12.94
C GLN A 299 -6.14 -7.80 12.52
N ARG A 300 -5.69 -8.03 11.27
CA ARG A 300 -5.32 -9.38 10.82
C ARG A 300 -4.16 -9.95 11.66
N ALA A 301 -3.13 -9.16 11.93
CA ALA A 301 -2.01 -9.58 12.78
C ALA A 301 -2.44 -9.85 14.24
N LEU A 302 -3.45 -9.13 14.73
CA LEU A 302 -4.05 -9.35 16.07
C LEU A 302 -5.04 -10.54 16.09
N GLY A 303 -5.35 -11.14 14.94
CA GLY A 303 -6.29 -12.26 14.83
C GLY A 303 -7.77 -11.85 14.81
N ASP A 304 -8.09 -10.56 14.74
CA ASP A 304 -9.46 -10.08 14.59
C ASP A 304 -9.84 -10.01 13.10
N ALA A 305 -10.24 -11.18 12.57
CA ALA A 305 -10.61 -11.31 11.17
C ALA A 305 -11.81 -10.42 10.78
N GLY A 306 -12.76 -10.21 11.71
CA GLY A 306 -13.95 -9.40 11.44
C GLY A 306 -13.60 -7.92 11.25
N GLN A 307 -12.78 -7.36 12.12
CA GLN A 307 -12.31 -5.98 11.98
C GLN A 307 -11.37 -5.81 10.78
N ALA A 308 -10.51 -6.80 10.51
CA ALA A 308 -9.63 -6.78 9.34
C ALA A 308 -10.45 -6.73 8.04
N GLU A 309 -11.47 -7.60 7.89
CA GLU A 309 -12.36 -7.61 6.72
C GLU A 309 -13.11 -6.28 6.57
N HIS A 310 -13.62 -5.75 7.67
CA HIS A 310 -14.30 -4.43 7.66
C HIS A 310 -13.38 -3.34 7.08
N HIS A 311 -12.17 -3.22 7.60
CA HIS A 311 -11.25 -2.16 7.19
C HIS A 311 -10.74 -2.34 5.75
N PHE A 312 -10.44 -3.56 5.31
CA PHE A 312 -10.11 -3.82 3.90
C PHE A 312 -11.28 -3.51 2.97
N THR A 313 -12.50 -3.85 3.36
CA THR A 313 -13.71 -3.54 2.57
C THR A 313 -13.93 -2.02 2.45
N GLU A 314 -13.72 -1.27 3.55
CA GLU A 314 -13.80 0.20 3.49
C GLU A 314 -12.69 0.80 2.61
N ALA A 315 -11.47 0.29 2.67
CA ALA A 315 -10.40 0.72 1.77
C ALA A 315 -10.78 0.48 0.30
N LEU A 316 -11.35 -0.69 -0.03
CA LEU A 316 -11.80 -1.01 -1.39
C LEU A 316 -13.07 -0.23 -1.80
N ARG A 317 -13.96 0.10 -0.87
CA ARG A 317 -15.09 0.99 -1.15
C ARG A 317 -14.62 2.40 -1.57
N LEU A 318 -13.58 2.88 -0.92
CA LEU A 318 -12.97 4.20 -1.20
C LEU A 318 -12.08 4.17 -2.44
N ARG A 319 -11.33 3.09 -2.63
CA ARG A 319 -10.39 2.88 -3.75
C ARG A 319 -10.53 1.46 -4.29
N PRO A 320 -11.46 1.22 -5.23
CA PRO A 320 -11.72 -0.12 -5.77
C PRO A 320 -10.54 -0.76 -6.51
N GLU A 321 -9.68 0.03 -7.11
CA GLU A 321 -8.49 -0.41 -7.86
C GLU A 321 -7.23 -0.41 -6.96
N TYR A 322 -7.30 -1.12 -5.80
CA TYR A 322 -6.17 -1.24 -4.87
C TYR A 322 -5.73 -2.71 -4.77
N ALA A 323 -4.78 -3.11 -5.62
CA ALA A 323 -4.35 -4.50 -5.77
C ALA A 323 -3.86 -5.13 -4.46
N GLU A 324 -3.08 -4.40 -3.66
CA GLU A 324 -2.54 -4.88 -2.40
C GLU A 324 -3.63 -5.15 -1.36
N VAL A 325 -4.68 -4.33 -1.33
CA VAL A 325 -5.83 -4.54 -0.44
C VAL A 325 -6.62 -5.76 -0.89
N HIS A 326 -6.84 -5.93 -2.20
CA HIS A 326 -7.48 -7.13 -2.75
C HIS A 326 -6.68 -8.38 -2.38
N ASN A 327 -5.35 -8.38 -2.56
CA ASN A 327 -4.50 -9.51 -2.18
C ASN A 327 -4.58 -9.81 -0.67
N ASN A 328 -4.50 -8.80 0.19
CA ASN A 328 -4.52 -9.01 1.64
C ASN A 328 -5.90 -9.42 2.18
N LEU A 329 -6.98 -8.91 1.57
CA LEU A 329 -8.33 -9.38 1.87
C LEU A 329 -8.52 -10.84 1.41
N ALA A 330 -7.95 -11.21 0.26
CA ALA A 330 -7.99 -12.59 -0.23
C ALA A 330 -7.26 -13.53 0.72
N ILE A 331 -6.06 -13.17 1.21
CA ILE A 331 -5.32 -13.96 2.22
C ILE A 331 -6.18 -14.13 3.48
N LEU A 332 -6.78 -13.05 3.98
CA LEU A 332 -7.66 -13.10 5.16
C LEU A 332 -8.85 -14.05 4.95
N LEU A 333 -9.51 -13.95 3.78
CA LEU A 333 -10.66 -14.78 3.44
C LEU A 333 -10.28 -16.27 3.30
N ASP A 334 -9.10 -16.55 2.75
CA ASP A 334 -8.55 -17.91 2.65
C ASP A 334 -8.24 -18.48 4.04
N ASP A 335 -7.61 -17.69 4.92
CA ASP A 335 -7.33 -18.07 6.32
C ASP A 335 -8.60 -18.43 7.11
N ILE A 336 -9.75 -17.80 6.82
CA ILE A 336 -11.04 -18.10 7.46
C ILE A 336 -11.93 -19.08 6.66
N GLY A 337 -11.36 -19.69 5.59
CA GLY A 337 -12.01 -20.74 4.81
C GLY A 337 -13.06 -20.25 3.79
N GLN A 338 -13.08 -18.95 3.45
CA GLN A 338 -13.99 -18.39 2.43
C GLN A 338 -13.36 -18.43 1.03
N VAL A 339 -13.05 -19.63 0.56
CA VAL A 339 -12.19 -19.89 -0.62
C VAL A 339 -12.69 -19.20 -1.89
N GLU A 340 -14.00 -19.25 -2.16
CA GLU A 340 -14.55 -18.65 -3.39
C GLU A 340 -14.41 -17.13 -3.40
N ARG A 341 -14.62 -16.48 -2.25
CA ARG A 341 -14.43 -15.04 -2.11
C ARG A 341 -12.93 -14.67 -2.22
N ALA A 342 -12.07 -15.45 -1.58
CA ALA A 342 -10.62 -15.27 -1.68
C ALA A 342 -10.16 -15.29 -3.13
N GLN A 343 -10.57 -16.31 -3.90
CA GLN A 343 -10.22 -16.41 -5.32
C GLN A 343 -10.72 -15.24 -6.16
N GLN A 344 -11.89 -14.67 -5.86
CA GLN A 344 -12.39 -13.47 -6.54
C GLN A 344 -11.46 -12.28 -6.31
N HIS A 345 -11.06 -12.07 -5.05
CA HIS A 345 -10.16 -10.97 -4.72
C HIS A 345 -8.74 -11.18 -5.25
N TYR A 346 -8.20 -12.40 -5.27
CA TYR A 346 -6.93 -12.68 -5.95
C TYR A 346 -6.99 -12.39 -7.45
N ARG A 347 -8.08 -12.76 -8.13
CA ARG A 347 -8.28 -12.42 -9.56
C ARG A 347 -8.29 -10.92 -9.79
N GLU A 348 -8.97 -10.17 -8.92
CA GLU A 348 -8.95 -8.70 -9.00
C GLU A 348 -7.55 -8.13 -8.74
N ALA A 349 -6.80 -8.62 -7.76
CA ALA A 349 -5.44 -8.17 -7.50
C ALA A 349 -4.54 -8.31 -8.72
N VAL A 350 -4.52 -9.50 -9.37
CA VAL A 350 -3.69 -9.74 -10.56
C VAL A 350 -4.25 -9.07 -11.83
N ARG A 351 -5.55 -8.74 -11.88
CA ARG A 351 -6.15 -7.95 -12.96
C ARG A 351 -5.71 -6.49 -12.87
N ILE A 352 -5.76 -5.91 -11.66
CA ILE A 352 -5.40 -4.51 -11.40
C ILE A 352 -3.90 -4.32 -11.59
N GLN A 353 -3.10 -5.22 -11.02
CA GLN A 353 -1.64 -5.16 -11.10
C GLN A 353 -1.06 -6.48 -11.65
N PRO A 354 -0.96 -6.63 -12.98
CA PRO A 354 -0.48 -7.86 -13.63
C PRO A 354 1.00 -8.18 -13.39
N ASP A 355 1.78 -7.24 -12.86
CA ASP A 355 3.19 -7.34 -12.52
C ASP A 355 3.44 -7.49 -11.00
N TYR A 356 2.47 -8.05 -10.27
CA TYR A 356 2.53 -8.29 -8.81
C TYR A 356 2.85 -9.78 -8.52
N PRO A 357 4.14 -10.15 -8.37
CA PRO A 357 4.54 -11.56 -8.22
C PRO A 357 3.97 -12.23 -6.97
N GLU A 358 3.83 -11.51 -5.84
CA GLU A 358 3.25 -12.05 -4.62
C GLU A 358 1.76 -12.37 -4.78
N ALA A 359 1.00 -11.55 -5.49
CA ALA A 359 -0.41 -11.82 -5.75
C ALA A 359 -0.59 -13.04 -6.66
N HIS A 360 0.25 -13.20 -7.69
CA HIS A 360 0.25 -14.41 -8.52
C HIS A 360 0.63 -15.66 -7.71
N TYR A 361 1.59 -15.57 -6.80
CA TYR A 361 1.97 -16.65 -5.91
C TYR A 361 0.82 -17.05 -4.98
N ASN A 362 0.22 -16.10 -4.29
CA ASN A 362 -0.88 -16.36 -3.36
C ASN A 362 -2.11 -16.89 -4.09
N PHE A 363 -2.40 -16.37 -5.29
CA PHE A 363 -3.48 -16.89 -6.12
C PHE A 363 -3.22 -18.33 -6.56
N ALA A 364 -1.98 -18.67 -6.93
CA ALA A 364 -1.60 -20.02 -7.29
C ALA A 364 -1.81 -21.00 -6.11
N LEU A 365 -1.44 -20.62 -4.88
CA LEU A 365 -1.71 -21.40 -3.68
C LEU A 365 -3.20 -21.66 -3.47
N ALA A 366 -4.01 -20.61 -3.58
CA ALA A 366 -5.48 -20.73 -3.44
C ALA A 366 -6.11 -21.61 -4.53
N LEU A 367 -5.62 -21.53 -5.77
CA LEU A 367 -6.05 -22.39 -6.87
C LEU A 367 -5.65 -23.85 -6.64
N GLU A 368 -4.45 -24.08 -6.15
CA GLU A 368 -3.96 -25.43 -5.84
C GLU A 368 -4.75 -26.08 -4.71
N ASN A 369 -5.04 -25.34 -3.64
CA ASN A 369 -5.88 -25.79 -2.53
C ASN A 369 -7.31 -26.13 -3.01
N ALA A 370 -7.80 -25.46 -4.04
CA ALA A 370 -9.08 -25.76 -4.69
C ALA A 370 -9.01 -26.89 -5.74
N GLY A 371 -7.85 -27.54 -5.92
CA GLY A 371 -7.65 -28.61 -6.89
C GLY A 371 -7.52 -28.14 -8.35
N GLN A 372 -7.40 -26.84 -8.60
CA GLN A 372 -7.29 -26.20 -9.92
C GLN A 372 -5.84 -26.17 -10.40
N SER A 373 -5.18 -27.34 -10.46
CA SER A 373 -3.73 -27.48 -10.67
C SER A 373 -3.21 -26.83 -11.98
N GLY A 374 -4.02 -26.76 -13.03
CA GLY A 374 -3.61 -26.15 -14.31
C GLY A 374 -3.52 -24.62 -14.22
N GLU A 375 -4.49 -23.98 -13.58
CA GLU A 375 -4.48 -22.53 -13.34
C GLU A 375 -3.43 -22.13 -12.30
N ALA A 376 -3.22 -22.98 -11.29
CA ALA A 376 -2.17 -22.79 -10.28
C ALA A 376 -0.77 -22.77 -10.94
N GLU A 377 -0.47 -23.74 -11.82
CA GLU A 377 0.79 -23.80 -12.56
C GLU A 377 1.01 -22.51 -13.39
N ALA A 378 -0.01 -22.07 -14.13
CA ALA A 378 0.08 -20.86 -14.92
C ALA A 378 0.38 -19.63 -14.06
N SER A 379 -0.24 -19.53 -12.88
CA SER A 379 -0.02 -18.43 -11.94
C SER A 379 1.37 -18.47 -11.30
N TYR A 380 1.89 -19.66 -10.92
CA TYR A 380 3.28 -19.82 -10.47
C TYR A 380 4.28 -19.40 -11.56
N LEU A 381 4.08 -19.86 -12.80
CA LEU A 381 4.94 -19.48 -13.93
C LEU A 381 4.91 -17.97 -14.18
N ARG A 382 3.75 -17.34 -14.01
CA ARG A 382 3.65 -15.88 -14.12
C ARG A 382 4.44 -15.19 -12.99
N ALA A 383 4.33 -15.64 -11.73
CA ALA A 383 5.13 -15.12 -10.62
C ALA A 383 6.64 -15.22 -10.91
N LEU A 384 7.10 -16.37 -11.44
CA LEU A 384 8.51 -16.59 -11.81
C LEU A 384 8.94 -15.75 -13.02
N SER A 385 8.05 -15.47 -13.96
CA SER A 385 8.38 -14.57 -15.09
C SER A 385 8.63 -13.14 -14.62
N LEU A 386 8.00 -12.72 -13.52
CA LEU A 386 8.16 -11.40 -12.90
C LEU A 386 9.35 -11.36 -11.93
N ARG A 387 9.54 -12.45 -11.18
CA ARG A 387 10.63 -12.60 -10.21
C ARG A 387 11.27 -13.99 -10.37
N PRO A 388 12.27 -14.14 -11.26
CA PRO A 388 12.91 -15.43 -11.50
C PRO A 388 13.61 -16.04 -10.28
N GLY A 389 14.08 -15.22 -9.35
CA GLY A 389 14.70 -15.66 -8.10
C GLY A 389 13.71 -15.72 -6.93
N TYR A 390 12.60 -16.47 -7.06
CA TYR A 390 11.58 -16.61 -6.03
C TYR A 390 11.54 -18.07 -5.50
N PRO A 391 12.33 -18.41 -4.45
CA PRO A 391 12.51 -19.79 -4.00
C PRO A 391 11.19 -20.48 -3.62
N GLU A 392 10.27 -19.77 -2.94
CA GLU A 392 9.00 -20.33 -2.49
C GLU A 392 8.13 -20.77 -3.68
N VAL A 393 8.14 -19.99 -4.75
CA VAL A 393 7.40 -20.34 -5.97
C VAL A 393 8.01 -21.52 -6.68
N HIS A 394 9.34 -21.57 -6.78
CA HIS A 394 10.07 -22.71 -7.36
C HIS A 394 9.76 -23.99 -6.58
N ASN A 395 9.83 -23.95 -5.24
CA ASN A 395 9.52 -25.13 -4.41
C ASN A 395 8.10 -25.63 -4.64
N ASN A 396 7.10 -24.74 -4.58
CA ASN A 396 5.70 -25.14 -4.71
C ASN A 396 5.36 -25.59 -6.13
N LEU A 397 5.90 -24.95 -7.15
CA LEU A 397 5.76 -25.43 -8.54
C LEU A 397 6.45 -26.79 -8.74
N GLY A 398 7.62 -27.00 -8.13
CA GLY A 398 8.30 -28.29 -8.12
C GLY A 398 7.42 -29.40 -7.53
N ILE A 399 6.77 -29.14 -6.40
CA ILE A 399 5.84 -30.11 -5.77
C ILE A 399 4.62 -30.34 -6.68
N LEU A 400 4.03 -29.30 -7.23
CA LEU A 400 2.88 -29.41 -8.14
C LEU A 400 3.20 -30.29 -9.36
N LEU A 401 4.36 -30.07 -10.00
CA LEU A 401 4.84 -30.82 -11.14
C LEU A 401 5.15 -32.27 -10.79
N GLN A 402 5.75 -32.50 -9.62
CA GLN A 402 6.01 -33.86 -9.10
C GLN A 402 4.70 -34.64 -8.91
N VAL A 403 3.68 -34.03 -8.33
CA VAL A 403 2.33 -34.64 -8.19
C VAL A 403 1.71 -34.96 -9.53
N LYS A 404 1.92 -34.11 -10.56
CA LYS A 404 1.48 -34.33 -11.94
C LYS A 404 2.27 -35.43 -12.67
N GLY A 405 3.42 -35.85 -12.14
CA GLY A 405 4.32 -36.81 -12.77
C GLY A 405 5.36 -36.19 -13.70
N ASP A 406 5.43 -34.88 -13.78
CA ASP A 406 6.40 -34.13 -14.60
C ASP A 406 7.75 -34.00 -13.86
N LEU A 407 8.42 -35.16 -13.62
CA LEU A 407 9.57 -35.28 -12.71
C LEU A 407 10.79 -34.46 -13.15
N GLY A 408 11.07 -34.34 -14.46
CA GLY A 408 12.20 -33.57 -14.96
C GLY A 408 12.08 -32.07 -14.69
N PRO A 409 10.98 -31.41 -15.08
CA PRO A 409 10.71 -30.03 -14.70
C PRO A 409 10.69 -29.81 -13.18
N ALA A 410 10.11 -30.71 -12.38
CA ALA A 410 10.09 -30.63 -10.92
C ALA A 410 11.52 -30.61 -10.34
N GLU A 411 12.40 -31.51 -10.82
CA GLU A 411 13.81 -31.53 -10.43
C GLU A 411 14.52 -30.22 -10.72
N ALA A 412 14.29 -29.65 -11.90
CA ALA A 412 14.89 -28.37 -12.28
C ALA A 412 14.50 -27.23 -11.32
N HIS A 413 13.23 -27.20 -10.89
CA HIS A 413 12.76 -26.22 -9.93
C HIS A 413 13.36 -26.41 -8.54
N TYR A 414 13.46 -27.63 -8.03
CA TYR A 414 14.13 -27.90 -6.75
C TYR A 414 15.62 -27.53 -6.78
N LEU A 415 16.30 -27.83 -7.87
CA LEU A 415 17.71 -27.43 -8.03
C LEU A 415 17.88 -25.92 -8.07
N GLU A 416 16.93 -25.19 -8.64
CA GLU A 416 16.96 -23.73 -8.62
C GLU A 416 16.73 -23.16 -7.20
N VAL A 417 15.87 -23.77 -6.38
CA VAL A 417 15.77 -23.40 -4.95
C VAL A 417 17.11 -23.59 -4.26
N LEU A 418 17.76 -24.76 -4.45
CA LEU A 418 19.04 -25.05 -3.82
C LEU A 418 20.18 -24.16 -4.35
N ARG A 419 20.10 -23.69 -5.60
CA ARG A 419 21.02 -22.68 -6.13
C ARG A 419 20.86 -21.34 -5.42
N LEU A 420 19.61 -20.93 -5.13
CA LEU A 420 19.29 -19.67 -4.45
C LEU A 420 19.52 -19.75 -2.93
N ARG A 421 19.15 -20.90 -2.34
CA ARG A 421 19.22 -21.18 -0.90
C ARG A 421 19.79 -22.59 -0.68
N PRO A 422 21.13 -22.77 -0.68
CA PRO A 422 21.76 -24.09 -0.57
C PRO A 422 21.45 -24.85 0.73
N GLY A 423 21.06 -24.12 1.77
CA GLY A 423 20.76 -24.68 3.09
C GLY A 423 19.26 -24.91 3.35
N GLU A 424 18.44 -25.16 2.33
CA GLU A 424 17.00 -25.35 2.47
C GLU A 424 16.64 -26.83 2.68
N PRO A 425 16.40 -27.31 3.94
CA PRO A 425 16.27 -28.73 4.24
C PRO A 425 15.06 -29.37 3.56
N GLU A 426 13.94 -28.65 3.49
CA GLU A 426 12.70 -29.14 2.87
C GLU A 426 12.91 -29.44 1.37
N THR A 427 13.66 -28.60 0.67
CA THR A 427 13.93 -28.79 -0.75
C THR A 427 14.87 -29.98 -0.98
N HIS A 428 15.90 -30.16 -0.14
CA HIS A 428 16.73 -31.38 -0.18
C HIS A 428 15.89 -32.64 0.04
N TYR A 429 14.97 -32.63 0.99
CA TYR A 429 14.07 -33.73 1.24
C TYR A 429 13.14 -34.00 0.04
N ASN A 430 12.47 -32.97 -0.50
CA ASN A 430 11.60 -33.13 -1.66
C ASN A 430 12.36 -33.68 -2.87
N LEU A 431 13.56 -33.18 -3.13
CA LEU A 431 14.42 -33.66 -4.20
C LEU A 431 14.84 -35.13 -3.98
N SER A 432 15.14 -35.53 -2.73
CA SER A 432 15.44 -36.93 -2.42
C SER A 432 14.28 -37.88 -2.75
N LEU A 433 13.04 -37.47 -2.42
CA LEU A 433 11.83 -38.24 -2.75
C LEU A 433 11.64 -38.37 -4.26
N LEU A 434 11.83 -37.27 -5.00
CA LEU A 434 11.73 -37.25 -6.46
C LEU A 434 12.79 -38.18 -7.10
N LEU A 435 14.05 -38.10 -6.67
CA LEU A 435 15.16 -38.94 -7.17
C LEU A 435 14.91 -40.43 -6.91
N ARG A 436 14.32 -40.81 -5.78
CA ARG A 436 13.88 -42.19 -5.51
C ARG A 436 12.84 -42.68 -6.51
N VAL A 437 11.86 -41.84 -6.82
CA VAL A 437 10.85 -42.18 -7.86
C VAL A 437 11.51 -42.38 -9.23
N GLN A 438 12.59 -41.66 -9.53
CA GLN A 438 13.39 -41.84 -10.75
C GLN A 438 14.35 -43.03 -10.70
N GLY A 439 14.50 -43.73 -9.55
CA GLY A 439 15.43 -44.84 -9.37
C GLY A 439 16.90 -44.41 -9.14
N ARG A 440 17.14 -43.14 -8.80
CA ARG A 440 18.46 -42.54 -8.53
C ARG A 440 18.78 -42.58 -7.03
N GLU A 441 18.82 -43.78 -6.47
CA GLU A 441 18.92 -44.04 -5.01
C GLU A 441 20.15 -43.36 -4.35
N SER A 442 21.32 -43.42 -4.98
CA SER A 442 22.56 -42.85 -4.41
C SER A 442 22.47 -41.32 -4.25
N GLU A 443 21.93 -40.64 -5.25
CA GLU A 443 21.75 -39.18 -5.22
C GLU A 443 20.62 -38.80 -4.23
N ALA A 444 19.58 -39.62 -4.18
CA ALA A 444 18.51 -39.44 -3.20
C ALA A 444 19.01 -39.51 -1.76
N ASP A 445 19.88 -40.51 -1.46
CA ASP A 445 20.46 -40.66 -0.12
C ASP A 445 21.41 -39.51 0.24
N GLU A 446 22.16 -38.96 -0.73
CA GLU A 446 23.01 -37.79 -0.52
C GLU A 446 22.17 -36.57 -0.11
N HIS A 447 21.10 -36.27 -0.86
CA HIS A 447 20.20 -35.16 -0.53
C HIS A 447 19.46 -35.39 0.77
N LEU A 448 19.05 -36.63 1.06
CA LEU A 448 18.39 -36.95 2.33
C LEU A 448 19.36 -36.73 3.52
N ASN A 449 20.59 -37.16 3.41
CA ASN A 449 21.61 -36.95 4.46
C ASN A 449 21.87 -35.44 4.66
N THR A 450 21.98 -34.68 3.58
CA THR A 450 22.11 -33.21 3.67
C THR A 450 20.94 -32.58 4.38
N ALA A 451 19.72 -32.98 4.06
CA ALA A 451 18.53 -32.53 4.75
C ALA A 451 18.58 -32.85 6.25
N HIS A 452 19.04 -34.04 6.62
CA HIS A 452 19.26 -34.44 8.02
C HIS A 452 20.31 -33.60 8.75
N GLU A 453 21.41 -33.27 8.08
CA GLU A 453 22.48 -32.45 8.66
C GLU A 453 22.06 -31.00 8.91
N LEU A 454 21.20 -30.44 8.03
CA LEU A 454 20.73 -29.08 8.11
C LEU A 454 19.60 -28.88 9.14
N THR A 455 18.97 -29.95 9.61
CA THR A 455 17.80 -29.89 10.48
C THR A 455 18.06 -30.54 11.83
N PRO A 456 17.63 -29.95 12.97
CA PRO A 456 17.65 -30.63 14.28
C PRO A 456 16.89 -31.96 14.23
N VAL A 457 17.45 -32.99 14.88
CA VAL A 457 17.04 -34.41 14.86
C VAL A 457 15.53 -34.72 14.94
N LYS A 458 14.74 -33.85 15.57
CA LYS A 458 13.28 -34.04 15.75
C LYS A 458 12.45 -34.05 14.47
N TRP A 459 12.87 -33.36 13.42
CA TRP A 459 12.07 -33.19 12.20
C TRP A 459 11.95 -34.49 11.38
N PHE A 460 13.02 -35.29 11.32
CA PHE A 460 13.08 -36.51 10.51
C PHE A 460 12.48 -37.75 11.16
N GLU A 461 12.50 -37.84 12.48
CA GLU A 461 11.81 -38.93 13.19
C GLU A 461 10.31 -38.92 12.91
N THR A 462 9.72 -37.72 12.75
CA THR A 462 8.32 -37.54 12.36
C THR A 462 8.05 -37.80 10.88
N ALA A 463 8.97 -37.41 9.97
CA ALA A 463 8.79 -37.62 8.53
C ALA A 463 8.95 -39.10 8.11
N GLN A 464 9.90 -39.85 8.71
CA GLN A 464 10.05 -41.29 8.44
C GLN A 464 8.87 -42.11 8.99
N ASN A 465 8.31 -41.71 10.13
CA ASN A 465 7.16 -42.38 10.71
C ASN A 465 5.87 -42.15 9.91
N GLY A 466 5.81 -41.13 9.05
CA GLY A 466 4.67 -40.88 8.15
C GLY A 466 4.65 -41.77 6.90
N ALA A 467 5.77 -42.42 6.56
CA ALA A 467 5.85 -43.36 5.43
C ALA A 467 5.44 -44.79 5.77
N ASP A 468 5.37 -45.14 7.08
CA ASP A 468 4.98 -46.46 7.52
C ASP A 468 3.52 -46.42 8.05
N ASP A 469 2.60 -46.99 7.30
CA ASP A 469 1.15 -47.03 7.55
C ASP A 469 0.77 -47.68 8.91
N SER A 470 1.75 -48.17 9.66
CA SER A 470 1.59 -48.83 10.97
C SER A 470 1.67 -47.86 12.18
N SER A 471 1.97 -46.57 11.99
CA SER A 471 2.18 -45.60 13.09
C SER A 471 1.08 -44.53 13.20
N ARG A 472 -0.11 -44.77 12.59
CA ARG A 472 -1.25 -43.86 12.76
C ARG A 472 -1.75 -43.93 14.20
N GLY A 473 -1.58 -42.81 14.90
CA GLY A 473 -2.13 -42.62 16.25
C GLY A 473 -3.66 -42.46 16.27
N MET A 474 -4.21 -41.89 17.34
CA MET A 474 -5.65 -41.62 17.48
C MET A 474 -6.22 -41.02 16.19
N ASP A 475 -7.27 -41.64 15.67
CA ASP A 475 -8.06 -41.23 14.50
C ASP A 475 -7.29 -41.17 13.14
N GLY A 476 -6.19 -41.93 13.02
CA GLY A 476 -5.47 -42.05 11.74
C GLY A 476 -4.55 -40.87 11.39
N LEU A 477 -4.30 -39.98 12.34
CA LEU A 477 -3.39 -38.86 12.18
C LEU A 477 -1.94 -39.26 12.43
N THR A 478 -1.03 -38.68 11.67
CA THR A 478 0.40 -38.82 11.91
C THR A 478 0.85 -37.93 13.09
N PRO A 479 1.96 -38.23 13.75
CA PRO A 479 2.53 -37.35 14.80
C PRO A 479 2.67 -35.90 14.38
N ARG A 480 3.01 -35.65 13.10
CA ARG A 480 3.17 -34.31 12.55
C ARG A 480 1.87 -33.55 12.36
N GLU A 481 0.83 -34.25 11.94
CA GLU A 481 -0.52 -33.70 11.87
C GLU A 481 -1.03 -33.32 13.28
N ILE A 482 -0.71 -34.12 14.28
CA ILE A 482 -1.03 -33.81 15.68
C ILE A 482 -0.28 -32.56 16.18
N GLU A 483 1.00 -32.41 15.88
CA GLU A 483 1.77 -31.21 16.24
C GLU A 483 1.20 -29.94 15.60
N VAL A 484 0.93 -29.98 14.30
CA VAL A 484 0.31 -28.85 13.60
C VAL A 484 -1.04 -28.51 14.23
N LEU A 485 -1.89 -29.50 14.48
CA LEU A 485 -3.20 -29.29 15.09
C LEU A 485 -3.12 -28.74 16.51
N THR A 486 -2.12 -29.17 17.29
CA THR A 486 -1.90 -28.67 18.64
C THR A 486 -1.55 -27.18 18.62
N LEU A 487 -0.65 -26.76 17.75
CA LEU A 487 -0.28 -25.35 17.60
C LEU A 487 -1.43 -24.49 17.05
N VAL A 488 -2.18 -25.03 16.09
CA VAL A 488 -3.39 -24.38 15.56
C VAL A 488 -4.44 -24.16 16.66
N ALA A 489 -4.64 -25.14 17.51
CA ALA A 489 -5.59 -25.06 18.63
C ALA A 489 -5.11 -24.12 19.75
N GLN A 490 -3.80 -23.91 19.88
CA GLN A 490 -3.21 -22.88 20.75
C GLN A 490 -3.33 -21.47 20.18
N GLY A 491 -3.97 -21.30 19.02
CA GLY A 491 -4.20 -20.01 18.40
C GLY A 491 -3.05 -19.46 17.53
N ARG A 492 -2.00 -20.28 17.26
CA ARG A 492 -0.90 -19.88 16.40
C ARG A 492 -1.36 -19.71 14.96
N SER A 493 -0.94 -18.66 14.26
CA SER A 493 -1.17 -18.47 12.82
C SER A 493 -0.46 -19.58 12.01
N ASN A 494 -0.86 -19.77 10.76
CA ASN A 494 -0.17 -20.74 9.89
C ASN A 494 1.30 -20.38 9.70
N GLN A 495 1.64 -19.08 9.68
CA GLN A 495 3.03 -18.61 9.60
C GLN A 495 3.81 -18.98 10.86
N GLU A 496 3.27 -18.72 12.05
CA GLU A 496 3.92 -19.11 13.31
C GLU A 496 4.08 -20.62 13.46
N VAL A 497 3.09 -21.41 12.99
CA VAL A 497 3.22 -22.88 12.94
C VAL A 497 4.30 -23.29 11.94
N ALA A 498 4.35 -22.67 10.77
CA ALA A 498 5.36 -22.92 9.76
C ALA A 498 6.77 -22.61 10.28
N ASP A 499 6.94 -21.47 10.94
CA ASP A 499 8.22 -21.03 11.51
C ASP A 499 8.65 -21.92 12.70
N GLU A 500 7.72 -22.24 13.60
CA GLU A 500 7.98 -23.08 14.79
C GLU A 500 8.32 -24.53 14.43
N LEU A 501 7.65 -25.05 13.42
CA LEU A 501 7.84 -26.42 12.96
C LEU A 501 8.84 -26.53 11.81
N VAL A 502 9.38 -25.40 11.32
CA VAL A 502 10.32 -25.34 10.18
C VAL A 502 9.78 -26.07 8.94
N ILE A 503 8.53 -25.75 8.57
CA ILE A 503 7.84 -26.31 7.39
C ILE A 503 7.21 -25.18 6.57
N SER A 504 6.84 -25.49 5.32
CA SER A 504 6.20 -24.48 4.49
C SER A 504 4.77 -24.15 4.99
N LEU A 505 4.32 -22.92 4.73
CA LEU A 505 2.91 -22.52 4.95
C LEU A 505 1.93 -23.50 4.31
N ARG A 506 2.29 -24.02 3.14
CA ARG A 506 1.52 -25.01 2.41
C ARG A 506 1.43 -26.34 3.17
N THR A 507 2.55 -26.81 3.73
CA THR A 507 2.58 -28.04 4.53
C THR A 507 1.66 -27.90 5.75
N VAL A 508 1.65 -26.72 6.39
CA VAL A 508 0.72 -26.42 7.48
C VAL A 508 -0.72 -26.45 6.98
N ALA A 509 -1.03 -25.76 5.88
CA ALA A 509 -2.39 -25.73 5.31
C ALA A 509 -2.86 -27.13 4.90
N HIS A 510 -1.99 -27.94 4.29
CA HIS A 510 -2.27 -29.33 3.92
C HIS A 510 -2.60 -30.19 5.15
N HIS A 511 -1.82 -30.09 6.22
CA HIS A 511 -2.09 -30.83 7.46
C HIS A 511 -3.39 -30.37 8.13
N VAL A 512 -3.71 -29.08 8.10
CA VAL A 512 -4.97 -28.54 8.61
C VAL A 512 -6.18 -29.08 7.83
N THR A 513 -6.09 -29.15 6.50
CA THR A 513 -7.21 -29.60 5.65
C THR A 513 -7.39 -31.12 5.64
N LYS A 514 -6.33 -31.88 5.87
CA LYS A 514 -6.37 -33.37 5.86
C LYS A 514 -7.15 -34.00 7.04
N THR A 515 -7.43 -33.22 8.07
CA THR A 515 -8.11 -33.68 9.28
C THR A 515 -9.63 -33.79 9.17
N GLU A 516 -10.20 -33.95 7.96
CA GLU A 516 -11.64 -33.87 7.69
C GLU A 516 -12.30 -32.54 8.09
N SER A 517 -11.50 -31.60 8.56
CA SER A 517 -11.91 -30.25 8.88
C SER A 517 -11.63 -29.37 7.65
N GLY A 518 -12.65 -28.83 7.04
CA GLY A 518 -12.54 -28.02 5.83
C GLY A 518 -11.80 -26.71 6.03
N ASN A 519 -11.50 -26.33 7.28
CA ASN A 519 -10.86 -25.06 7.61
C ASN A 519 -10.17 -25.08 8.98
N ARG A 520 -9.36 -24.06 9.25
CA ARG A 520 -8.57 -23.87 10.47
C ARG A 520 -9.42 -23.89 11.77
N THR A 521 -10.60 -23.29 11.76
CA THR A 521 -11.50 -23.23 12.93
C THR A 521 -12.00 -24.63 13.30
N GLU A 522 -12.33 -25.44 12.30
CA GLU A 522 -12.72 -26.82 12.48
C GLU A 522 -11.55 -27.70 12.93
N ALA A 523 -10.34 -27.45 12.41
CA ALA A 523 -9.12 -28.11 12.83
C ALA A 523 -8.81 -27.84 14.32
N ALA A 524 -8.94 -26.58 14.77
CA ALA A 524 -8.80 -26.21 16.17
C ALA A 524 -9.89 -26.87 17.05
N ALA A 525 -11.13 -26.88 16.57
CA ALA A 525 -12.24 -27.54 17.27
C ALA A 525 -12.05 -29.07 17.33
N TYR A 526 -11.49 -29.67 16.28
CA TYR A 526 -11.12 -31.09 16.26
C TYR A 526 -10.07 -31.41 17.32
N ALA A 527 -8.95 -30.64 17.35
CA ALA A 527 -7.88 -30.80 18.32
C ALA A 527 -8.37 -30.69 19.77
N ASN A 528 -9.23 -29.71 20.04
CA ASN A 528 -9.86 -29.54 21.38
C ASN A 528 -10.78 -30.72 21.77
N ARG A 529 -11.60 -31.24 20.82
CA ARG A 529 -12.49 -32.37 21.08
C ARG A 529 -11.74 -33.67 21.37
N HIS A 530 -10.57 -33.85 20.78
CA HIS A 530 -9.76 -35.05 20.91
C HIS A 530 -8.65 -34.93 21.98
N GLY A 531 -8.64 -33.81 22.76
CA GLY A 531 -7.75 -33.63 23.90
C GLY A 531 -6.28 -33.46 23.49
N LEU A 532 -6.01 -32.95 22.29
CA LEU A 532 -4.66 -32.66 21.79
C LEU A 532 -4.07 -31.39 22.42
N VAL A 533 -4.88 -30.60 23.12
CA VAL A 533 -4.47 -29.39 23.85
C VAL A 533 -4.78 -29.59 25.32
N PRO A 534 -3.85 -29.33 26.24
CA PRO A 534 -4.03 -29.51 27.67
C PRO A 534 -5.07 -28.55 28.26
#